data_412ba2496efe894d577d85cdf84ed9c9
#
_entry.id   412ba2496efe894d577d85cdf84ed9c9
#
_cell.length_a   1.000
_cell.length_b   1.000
_cell.length_c   1.000
_cell.angle_alpha   90.00
_cell.angle_beta   90.00
_cell.angle_gamma   90.00
#
_symmetry.space_group_name_H-M   'P 1'
#
loop_
_entity.id
_entity.type
_entity.pdbx_description
1 polymer ?
#
loop_
_entity_poly.entity_id
_entity_poly.type
_entity_poly.pdbx_seq_one_letter_code
_entity_poly.pdbx_strand_id
1 'polypeptide(L)'
;MDALRPDRVRFGGLAARAALVGVTAGITLFAAGSLILYEAGGALGAAGGLAATFAVALAAGLWAGAPGARGDAAPTGRWIFAGLSLALGGLFAIAWTVAGGERFGGPGRAAALLFMVGIPVYAAGFLLPALVAWEREGAADDEGEDADSVGLVGTAAVAVLVGLAVGAALAGLVLLPRVLPGPLLMVMGAILTSPLLFPSRPAPATTERVLHEVETPYNVLRVTETVFAEGRQPELKLYQDDEIESGELSRSGAPSFAYIAAAERWLGDTGRPGMSYLCLGGGAYTLPRRVAEKDPTARVTVVERDPEVTRVAYRYFGLRPEHAIATVHGDARAVAAGLPRASWDRVFLDVYDGTEMTPLHLVSEEAMRELGALLAPGGLLLMNAIGVAAGPGSVRLWSTVRTVAEVFPRVVVYTHLGPDFPDRQNFLLAAALEDGPAFPPRAGMFDVWPRAEWPRLPTVAVFRDREAQPAPAREATRA
;
A
#
# COMPACT_ATOMS: atom_id res chain seq x y z
N MET A 1 -14.93 -12.79 -35.13
CA MET A 1 -13.72 -11.95 -34.98
C MET A 1 -13.62 -11.65 -33.47
N ASP A 2 -12.96 -12.56 -32.75
CA ASP A 2 -12.73 -12.41 -31.28
C ASP A 2 -11.82 -11.21 -31.07
N ALA A 3 -12.38 -10.16 -30.48
CA ALA A 3 -11.61 -9.06 -29.97
C ALA A 3 -10.59 -9.64 -28.98
N LEU A 4 -9.32 -9.38 -29.20
CA LEU A 4 -8.21 -9.76 -28.35
C LEU A 4 -8.55 -9.35 -26.90
N ARG A 5 -8.78 -10.34 -26.03
CA ARG A 5 -9.07 -10.08 -24.60
C ARG A 5 -7.87 -9.31 -24.01
N PRO A 6 -8.10 -8.21 -23.29
CA PRO A 6 -7.04 -7.42 -22.70
C PRO A 6 -6.07 -8.24 -21.83
N ASP A 7 -6.55 -9.28 -21.18
CA ASP A 7 -5.82 -10.19 -20.31
C ASP A 7 -4.64 -10.88 -21.00
N ARG A 8 -4.80 -11.30 -22.28
CA ARG A 8 -3.72 -11.97 -23.03
C ARG A 8 -2.53 -11.05 -23.34
N VAL A 9 -2.79 -9.76 -23.54
CA VAL A 9 -1.74 -8.78 -23.85
C VAL A 9 -0.86 -8.51 -22.63
N ARG A 10 -1.44 -8.51 -21.41
CA ARG A 10 -0.74 -8.22 -20.14
C ARG A 10 0.11 -9.39 -19.68
N PHE A 11 -0.43 -10.60 -19.65
CA PHE A 11 0.35 -11.80 -19.36
C PHE A 11 1.52 -11.97 -20.35
N GLY A 12 1.33 -11.58 -21.61
CA GLY A 12 2.38 -11.55 -22.62
C GLY A 12 3.50 -10.55 -22.26
N GLY A 13 3.15 -9.38 -21.74
CA GLY A 13 4.12 -8.35 -21.31
C GLY A 13 5.00 -8.82 -20.14
N LEU A 14 4.40 -9.37 -19.09
CA LEU A 14 5.11 -9.93 -17.94
C LEU A 14 5.98 -11.11 -18.36
N ALA A 15 5.43 -12.05 -19.14
CA ALA A 15 6.15 -13.22 -19.61
C ALA A 15 7.37 -12.82 -20.47
N ALA A 16 7.23 -11.83 -21.35
CA ALA A 16 8.34 -11.34 -22.18
C ALA A 16 9.46 -10.71 -21.33
N ARG A 17 9.12 -9.89 -20.34
CA ARG A 17 10.09 -9.25 -19.44
C ARG A 17 10.77 -10.27 -18.53
N ALA A 18 10.00 -11.18 -17.96
CA ALA A 18 10.52 -12.24 -17.11
C ALA A 18 11.43 -13.19 -17.92
N ALA A 19 11.05 -13.52 -19.16
CA ALA A 19 11.88 -14.30 -20.07
C ALA A 19 13.19 -13.59 -20.40
N LEU A 20 13.17 -12.26 -20.63
CA LEU A 20 14.38 -11.47 -20.86
C LEU A 20 15.34 -11.52 -19.67
N VAL A 21 14.82 -11.41 -18.44
CA VAL A 21 15.61 -11.60 -17.21
C VAL A 21 16.23 -12.99 -17.18
N GLY A 22 15.45 -14.02 -17.51
CA GLY A 22 15.94 -15.40 -17.61
C GLY A 22 17.01 -15.59 -18.67
N VAL A 23 16.80 -15.06 -19.89
CA VAL A 23 17.80 -15.12 -20.99
C VAL A 23 19.10 -14.46 -20.55
N THR A 24 19.03 -13.28 -19.94
CA THR A 24 20.20 -12.55 -19.45
C THR A 24 20.94 -13.33 -18.37
N ALA A 25 20.21 -13.91 -17.41
CA ALA A 25 20.79 -14.75 -16.37
C ALA A 25 21.45 -16.02 -16.95
N GLY A 26 20.84 -16.63 -17.96
CA GLY A 26 21.37 -17.78 -18.66
C GLY A 26 22.66 -17.48 -19.42
N ILE A 27 22.68 -16.37 -20.15
CA ILE A 27 23.90 -15.88 -20.86
C ILE A 27 24.99 -15.59 -19.83
N THR A 28 24.67 -14.91 -18.73
CA THR A 28 25.63 -14.58 -17.66
C THR A 28 26.23 -15.82 -17.04
N LEU A 29 25.38 -16.79 -16.66
CA LEU A 29 25.83 -18.04 -16.04
C LEU A 29 26.77 -18.80 -16.98
N PHE A 30 26.41 -18.91 -18.25
CA PHE A 30 27.20 -19.67 -19.21
C PHE A 30 28.48 -18.90 -19.62
N ALA A 31 28.41 -17.61 -19.88
CA ALA A 31 29.55 -16.81 -20.32
C ALA A 31 30.62 -16.62 -19.22
N ALA A 32 30.19 -16.20 -18.02
CA ALA A 32 31.09 -16.08 -16.87
C ALA A 32 31.53 -17.45 -16.36
N GLY A 33 30.65 -18.43 -16.40
CA GLY A 33 30.93 -19.80 -15.99
C GLY A 33 31.97 -20.46 -16.88
N SER A 34 31.90 -20.30 -18.20
CA SER A 34 32.87 -20.85 -19.14
C SER A 34 34.27 -20.29 -18.91
N LEU A 35 34.35 -18.97 -18.63
CA LEU A 35 35.64 -18.31 -18.34
C LEU A 35 36.26 -18.87 -17.04
N ILE A 36 35.47 -18.97 -15.99
CA ILE A 36 35.91 -19.44 -14.66
C ILE A 36 36.29 -20.93 -14.71
N LEU A 37 35.51 -21.76 -15.41
CA LEU A 37 35.79 -23.18 -15.55
C LEU A 37 37.01 -23.46 -16.43
N TYR A 38 37.21 -22.66 -17.47
CA TYR A 38 38.41 -22.76 -18.32
C TYR A 38 39.66 -22.52 -17.49
N GLU A 39 39.72 -21.42 -16.75
CA GLU A 39 40.84 -21.06 -15.87
C GLU A 39 41.08 -22.06 -14.73
N ALA A 40 40.00 -22.74 -14.26
CA ALA A 40 40.09 -23.74 -13.21
C ALA A 40 40.44 -25.16 -13.69
N GLY A 41 40.77 -25.32 -14.98
CA GLY A 41 41.09 -26.62 -15.55
C GLY A 41 39.92 -27.61 -15.55
N GLY A 42 38.68 -27.13 -15.53
CA GLY A 42 37.48 -27.99 -15.55
C GLY A 42 37.17 -28.71 -14.25
N ALA A 43 37.74 -28.28 -13.12
CA ALA A 43 37.54 -28.94 -11.83
C ALA A 43 36.08 -28.94 -11.38
N LEU A 44 35.57 -30.08 -10.96
CA LEU A 44 34.19 -30.29 -10.42
C LEU A 44 33.85 -29.29 -9.27
N GLY A 45 34.86 -28.96 -8.44
CA GLY A 45 34.70 -27.98 -7.37
C GLY A 45 34.38 -26.57 -7.87
N ALA A 46 34.94 -26.16 -9.02
CA ALA A 46 34.64 -24.85 -9.63
C ALA A 46 33.22 -24.81 -10.19
N ALA A 47 32.73 -25.89 -10.77
CA ALA A 47 31.36 -26.00 -11.26
C ALA A 47 30.34 -25.96 -10.08
N GLY A 48 30.65 -26.66 -8.97
CA GLY A 48 29.87 -26.61 -7.76
C GLY A 48 29.81 -25.22 -7.12
N GLY A 49 30.96 -24.53 -7.06
CA GLY A 49 31.05 -23.16 -6.57
C GLY A 49 30.23 -22.17 -7.42
N LEU A 50 30.26 -22.31 -8.74
CA LEU A 50 29.48 -21.50 -9.66
C LEU A 50 27.98 -21.72 -9.46
N ALA A 51 27.52 -22.97 -9.40
CA ALA A 51 26.12 -23.32 -9.18
C ALA A 51 25.61 -22.82 -7.82
N ALA A 52 26.42 -23.00 -6.77
CA ALA A 52 26.07 -22.51 -5.43
C ALA A 52 25.97 -20.97 -5.39
N THR A 53 26.92 -20.27 -6.01
CA THR A 53 26.91 -18.78 -6.10
C THR A 53 25.67 -18.30 -6.84
N PHE A 54 25.28 -18.93 -7.93
CA PHE A 54 24.08 -18.61 -8.68
C PHE A 54 22.82 -18.80 -7.82
N ALA A 55 22.66 -19.97 -7.20
CA ALA A 55 21.48 -20.28 -6.40
C ALA A 55 21.33 -19.37 -5.19
N VAL A 56 22.42 -19.14 -4.45
CA VAL A 56 22.41 -18.25 -3.26
C VAL A 56 22.14 -16.80 -3.66
N ALA A 57 22.76 -16.30 -4.72
CA ALA A 57 22.56 -14.93 -5.18
C ALA A 57 21.12 -14.69 -5.66
N LEU A 58 20.55 -15.64 -6.41
CA LEU A 58 19.18 -15.56 -6.89
C LEU A 58 18.19 -15.57 -5.70
N ALA A 59 18.34 -16.50 -4.77
CA ALA A 59 17.49 -16.60 -3.60
C ALA A 59 17.56 -15.33 -2.71
N ALA A 60 18.77 -14.82 -2.46
CA ALA A 60 18.99 -13.59 -1.72
C ALA A 60 18.36 -12.38 -2.42
N GLY A 61 18.46 -12.30 -3.75
CA GLY A 61 17.82 -11.25 -4.54
C GLY A 61 16.30 -11.29 -4.47
N LEU A 62 15.70 -12.47 -4.62
CA LEU A 62 14.26 -12.67 -4.50
C LEU A 62 13.75 -12.27 -3.10
N TRP A 63 14.46 -12.71 -2.06
CA TRP A 63 14.11 -12.38 -0.67
C TRP A 63 14.22 -10.87 -0.39
N ALA A 64 15.32 -10.22 -0.79
CA ALA A 64 15.51 -8.80 -0.60
C ALA A 64 14.57 -7.94 -1.45
N GLY A 65 14.13 -8.44 -2.60
CA GLY A 65 13.21 -7.74 -3.50
C GLY A 65 11.74 -7.77 -3.05
N ALA A 66 11.36 -8.76 -2.25
CA ALA A 66 9.97 -8.99 -1.87
C ALA A 66 9.34 -7.85 -1.01
N PRO A 67 9.99 -7.34 0.06
CA PRO A 67 9.40 -6.31 0.92
C PRO A 67 9.14 -4.97 0.22
N GLY A 68 9.99 -4.58 -0.70
CA GLY A 68 9.88 -3.31 -1.42
C GLY A 68 9.12 -3.39 -2.76
N ALA A 69 8.41 -4.48 -3.00
CA ALA A 69 7.64 -4.67 -4.23
C ALA A 69 6.24 -4.00 -4.17
N ARG A 70 5.83 -3.54 -2.98
CA ARG A 70 4.53 -2.90 -2.74
C ARG A 70 4.72 -1.38 -2.72
N GLY A 71 4.78 -0.74 -3.85
CA GLY A 71 4.86 0.71 -3.91
C GLY A 71 4.72 1.21 -5.34
N ASP A 72 4.10 2.37 -5.52
CA ASP A 72 3.77 3.00 -6.82
C ASP A 72 4.97 3.30 -7.74
N ALA A 73 6.19 3.06 -7.29
CA ALA A 73 7.37 3.30 -8.09
C ALA A 73 7.55 2.20 -9.13
N ALA A 74 7.53 2.58 -10.39
CA ALA A 74 7.90 1.72 -11.51
C ALA A 74 9.23 1.00 -11.21
N PRO A 75 9.40 -0.29 -11.58
CA PRO A 75 10.60 -1.09 -11.30
C PRO A 75 11.89 -0.59 -12.00
N THR A 76 11.83 0.63 -12.54
CA THR A 76 12.88 1.27 -13.35
C THR A 76 14.24 1.31 -12.63
N GLY A 77 14.25 1.70 -11.34
CA GLY A 77 15.48 1.77 -10.55
C GLY A 77 16.15 0.40 -10.36
N ARG A 78 15.35 -0.63 -10.07
CA ARG A 78 15.84 -2.02 -9.93
C ARG A 78 16.33 -2.59 -11.23
N TRP A 79 15.72 -2.19 -12.31
CA TRP A 79 16.09 -2.59 -13.65
C TRP A 79 17.41 -1.97 -14.10
N ILE A 80 17.58 -0.66 -13.87
CA ILE A 80 18.85 0.02 -14.10
C ILE A 80 19.96 -0.63 -13.26
N PHE A 81 19.66 -0.96 -12.00
CA PHE A 81 20.61 -1.66 -11.13
C PHE A 81 21.02 -3.03 -11.70
N ALA A 82 20.08 -3.81 -12.23
CA ALA A 82 20.38 -5.11 -12.86
C ALA A 82 21.27 -4.94 -14.09
N GLY A 83 20.96 -3.99 -14.97
CA GLY A 83 21.76 -3.72 -16.16
C GLY A 83 23.17 -3.20 -15.84
N LEU A 84 23.31 -2.27 -14.89
CA LEU A 84 24.61 -1.75 -14.45
C LEU A 84 25.45 -2.84 -13.77
N SER A 85 24.83 -3.71 -12.98
CA SER A 85 25.51 -4.84 -12.34
C SER A 85 26.08 -5.80 -13.36
N LEU A 86 25.35 -6.06 -14.44
CA LEU A 86 25.80 -6.91 -15.53
C LEU A 86 26.93 -6.27 -16.33
N ALA A 87 26.83 -4.96 -16.61
CA ALA A 87 27.90 -4.21 -17.29
C ALA A 87 29.20 -4.21 -16.45
N LEU A 88 29.10 -4.03 -15.13
CA LEU A 88 30.24 -4.11 -14.21
C LEU A 88 30.88 -5.51 -14.23
N GLY A 89 30.04 -6.56 -14.21
CA GLY A 89 30.50 -7.95 -14.37
C GLY A 89 31.29 -8.16 -15.69
N GLY A 90 30.80 -7.55 -16.77
CA GLY A 90 31.47 -7.56 -18.07
C GLY A 90 32.83 -6.85 -18.05
N LEU A 91 32.94 -5.68 -17.44
CA LEU A 91 34.23 -4.97 -17.26
C LEU A 91 35.21 -5.81 -16.45
N PHE A 92 34.71 -6.46 -15.36
CA PHE A 92 35.56 -7.35 -14.57
C PHE A 92 36.05 -8.57 -15.40
N ALA A 93 35.16 -9.14 -16.22
CA ALA A 93 35.55 -10.24 -17.12
C ALA A 93 36.61 -9.83 -18.14
N ILE A 94 36.53 -8.62 -18.69
CA ILE A 94 37.58 -8.06 -19.59
C ILE A 94 38.89 -7.90 -18.82
N ALA A 95 38.85 -7.27 -17.66
CA ALA A 95 40.05 -7.07 -16.84
C ALA A 95 40.69 -8.42 -16.44
N TRP A 96 39.88 -9.41 -16.08
CA TRP A 96 40.31 -10.77 -15.78
C TRP A 96 41.04 -11.42 -16.96
N THR A 97 40.46 -11.33 -18.16
CA THR A 97 41.03 -11.90 -19.37
C THR A 97 42.35 -11.21 -19.75
N VAL A 98 42.42 -9.87 -19.68
CA VAL A 98 43.59 -9.07 -19.99
C VAL A 98 44.76 -9.30 -19.01
N ALA A 99 44.44 -9.41 -17.71
CA ALA A 99 45.45 -9.61 -16.68
C ALA A 99 46.02 -11.06 -16.62
N GLY A 100 45.33 -12.01 -17.24
CA GLY A 100 45.61 -13.43 -17.14
C GLY A 100 45.13 -13.98 -15.79
N GLY A 101 44.02 -14.73 -15.80
CA GLY A 101 43.31 -15.24 -14.59
C GLY A 101 44.19 -16.06 -13.66
N GLU A 102 45.22 -16.73 -14.17
CA GLU A 102 46.18 -17.53 -13.39
C GLU A 102 46.92 -16.73 -12.30
N ARG A 103 47.06 -15.40 -12.49
CA ARG A 103 47.73 -14.53 -11.52
C ARG A 103 46.89 -14.21 -10.28
N PHE A 104 45.60 -14.48 -10.34
CA PHE A 104 44.70 -14.24 -9.22
C PHE A 104 44.66 -15.48 -8.32
N GLY A 105 45.14 -15.37 -7.09
CA GLY A 105 45.01 -16.40 -6.06
C GLY A 105 43.55 -16.67 -5.65
N GLY A 106 43.32 -17.52 -4.65
CA GLY A 106 41.99 -17.85 -4.15
C GLY A 106 41.06 -16.68 -3.92
N PRO A 107 41.50 -15.56 -3.29
CA PRO A 107 40.69 -14.36 -3.12
C PRO A 107 40.26 -13.71 -4.43
N GLY A 108 41.13 -13.68 -5.44
CA GLY A 108 40.79 -13.13 -6.76
C GLY A 108 39.75 -13.96 -7.51
N ARG A 109 39.77 -15.28 -7.38
CA ARG A 109 38.74 -16.19 -7.93
C ARG A 109 37.39 -16.01 -7.26
N ALA A 110 37.38 -15.83 -5.95
CA ALA A 110 36.16 -15.53 -5.20
C ALA A 110 35.54 -14.16 -5.64
N ALA A 111 36.40 -13.15 -5.85
CA ALA A 111 35.96 -11.88 -6.40
C ALA A 111 35.37 -12.02 -7.80
N ALA A 112 35.99 -12.84 -8.67
CA ALA A 112 35.48 -13.12 -10.01
C ALA A 112 34.06 -13.73 -9.97
N LEU A 113 33.85 -14.75 -9.13
CA LEU A 113 32.53 -15.33 -8.92
C LEU A 113 31.50 -14.29 -8.46
N LEU A 114 31.88 -13.46 -7.51
CA LEU A 114 30.98 -12.42 -6.96
C LEU A 114 30.61 -11.38 -8.04
N PHE A 115 31.58 -10.80 -8.71
CA PHE A 115 31.34 -9.68 -9.65
C PHE A 115 30.77 -10.14 -10.99
N MET A 116 31.20 -11.27 -11.52
CA MET A 116 30.73 -11.74 -12.82
C MET A 116 29.39 -12.48 -12.75
N VAL A 117 29.08 -13.13 -11.63
CA VAL A 117 27.88 -13.96 -11.47
C VAL A 117 27.01 -13.50 -10.29
N GLY A 118 27.57 -13.40 -9.09
CA GLY A 118 26.81 -13.18 -7.86
C GLY A 118 25.98 -11.90 -7.89
N ILE A 119 26.62 -10.75 -8.16
CA ILE A 119 25.94 -9.46 -8.17
C ILE A 119 24.92 -9.34 -9.31
N PRO A 120 25.21 -9.70 -10.56
CA PRO A 120 24.20 -9.68 -11.63
C PRO A 120 23.01 -10.58 -11.39
N VAL A 121 23.23 -11.79 -10.86
CA VAL A 121 22.14 -12.74 -10.55
C VAL A 121 21.32 -12.26 -9.37
N TYR A 122 21.95 -11.72 -8.33
CA TYR A 122 21.26 -11.07 -7.21
C TYR A 122 20.36 -9.93 -7.72
N ALA A 123 20.89 -9.06 -8.57
CA ALA A 123 20.14 -7.93 -9.12
C ALA A 123 18.93 -8.39 -9.96
N ALA A 124 19.09 -9.47 -10.73
CA ALA A 124 17.98 -10.09 -11.46
C ALA A 124 16.90 -10.65 -10.52
N GLY A 125 17.31 -11.35 -9.45
CA GLY A 125 16.39 -11.83 -8.41
C GLY A 125 15.65 -10.69 -7.69
N PHE A 126 16.36 -9.60 -7.39
CA PHE A 126 15.78 -8.41 -6.74
C PHE A 126 14.75 -7.68 -7.61
N LEU A 127 14.88 -7.77 -8.93
CA LEU A 127 13.97 -7.16 -9.88
C LEU A 127 12.64 -7.93 -10.02
N LEU A 128 12.67 -9.26 -9.99
CA LEU A 128 11.51 -10.10 -10.31
C LEU A 128 10.25 -9.83 -9.45
N PRO A 129 10.33 -9.71 -8.11
CA PRO A 129 9.15 -9.38 -7.30
C PRO A 129 8.54 -8.04 -7.66
N ALA A 130 9.35 -7.04 -8.02
CA ALA A 130 8.86 -5.74 -8.43
C ALA A 130 8.15 -5.76 -9.79
N LEU A 131 8.60 -6.62 -10.72
CA LEU A 131 7.90 -6.81 -12.01
C LEU A 131 6.51 -7.44 -11.79
N VAL A 132 6.44 -8.46 -10.94
CA VAL A 132 5.17 -9.13 -10.62
C VAL A 132 4.21 -8.16 -9.91
N ALA A 133 4.69 -7.39 -8.92
CA ALA A 133 3.89 -6.43 -8.21
C ALA A 133 3.37 -5.32 -9.14
N TRP A 134 4.22 -4.78 -10.00
CA TRP A 134 3.85 -3.73 -10.95
C TRP A 134 2.81 -4.19 -12.00
N GLU A 135 2.88 -5.43 -12.48
CA GLU A 135 1.85 -5.99 -13.37
C GLU A 135 0.54 -6.27 -12.61
N ARG A 136 0.64 -6.70 -11.35
CA ARG A 136 -0.53 -6.91 -10.47
C ARG A 136 -1.30 -5.61 -10.23
N GLU A 137 -0.60 -4.54 -9.87
CA GLU A 137 -1.21 -3.22 -9.65
C GLU A 137 -1.89 -2.72 -10.92
N GLY A 138 -1.24 -2.88 -12.08
CA GLY A 138 -1.86 -2.54 -13.35
C GLY A 138 -3.08 -3.39 -13.74
N ALA A 139 -3.22 -4.60 -13.20
CA ALA A 139 -4.38 -5.46 -13.43
C ALA A 139 -5.53 -5.12 -12.45
N ALA A 140 -5.22 -4.81 -11.18
CA ALA A 140 -6.22 -4.44 -10.18
C ALA A 140 -6.93 -3.12 -10.53
N ASP A 141 -6.22 -2.20 -11.16
CA ASP A 141 -6.77 -0.92 -11.63
C ASP A 141 -7.87 -1.06 -12.69
N ASP A 142 -7.88 -2.15 -13.46
CA ASP A 142 -8.81 -2.31 -14.59
C ASP A 142 -10.05 -3.18 -14.28
N GLU A 143 -9.98 -4.12 -13.37
CA GLU A 143 -11.01 -5.15 -13.21
C GLU A 143 -11.74 -5.17 -11.86
N GLY A 144 -11.25 -4.45 -10.84
CA GLY A 144 -11.89 -4.43 -9.51
C GLY A 144 -11.92 -5.78 -8.79
N GLU A 145 -11.32 -6.81 -9.36
CA GLU A 145 -11.18 -8.16 -8.81
C GLU A 145 -9.74 -8.44 -8.42
N ASP A 146 -9.54 -9.28 -7.42
CA ASP A 146 -8.22 -9.78 -7.02
C ASP A 146 -7.55 -10.46 -8.23
N ALA A 147 -6.63 -9.74 -8.89
CA ALA A 147 -5.84 -10.32 -9.98
C ALA A 147 -5.19 -11.60 -9.47
N ASP A 148 -5.32 -12.70 -10.22
CA ASP A 148 -4.78 -14.00 -9.87
C ASP A 148 -3.26 -13.93 -9.65
N SER A 149 -2.88 -13.60 -8.41
CA SER A 149 -1.48 -13.43 -8.01
C SER A 149 -0.67 -14.71 -8.16
N VAL A 150 -1.31 -15.87 -8.05
CA VAL A 150 -0.67 -17.18 -8.21
C VAL A 150 -0.37 -17.43 -9.69
N GLY A 151 -1.29 -17.08 -10.58
CA GLY A 151 -1.10 -17.15 -12.03
C GLY A 151 0.02 -16.22 -12.52
N LEU A 152 0.10 -14.99 -12.01
CA LEU A 152 1.17 -14.05 -12.36
C LEU A 152 2.55 -14.54 -11.91
N VAL A 153 2.68 -15.01 -10.68
CA VAL A 153 3.93 -15.58 -10.15
C VAL A 153 4.34 -16.84 -10.94
N GLY A 154 3.37 -17.72 -11.21
CA GLY A 154 3.60 -18.92 -12.02
C GLY A 154 4.09 -18.59 -13.44
N THR A 155 3.44 -17.64 -14.10
CA THR A 155 3.82 -17.17 -15.44
C THR A 155 5.23 -16.59 -15.45
N ALA A 156 5.56 -15.72 -14.48
CA ALA A 156 6.89 -15.15 -14.35
C ALA A 156 7.96 -16.23 -14.11
N ALA A 157 7.71 -17.18 -13.22
CA ALA A 157 8.64 -18.27 -12.91
C ALA A 157 8.92 -19.15 -14.13
N VAL A 158 7.88 -19.58 -14.85
CA VAL A 158 8.04 -20.38 -16.09
C VAL A 158 8.80 -19.59 -17.15
N ALA A 159 8.45 -18.31 -17.35
CA ALA A 159 9.13 -17.48 -18.34
C ALA A 159 10.62 -17.27 -18.02
N VAL A 160 10.99 -17.10 -16.74
CA VAL A 160 12.39 -17.03 -16.30
C VAL A 160 13.13 -18.34 -16.57
N LEU A 161 12.53 -19.48 -16.25
CA LEU A 161 13.17 -20.80 -16.46
C LEU A 161 13.38 -21.09 -17.94
N VAL A 162 12.38 -20.83 -18.78
CA VAL A 162 12.51 -20.95 -20.24
C VAL A 162 13.57 -19.99 -20.76
N GLY A 163 13.54 -18.74 -20.32
CA GLY A 163 14.54 -17.74 -20.68
C GLY A 163 15.95 -18.14 -20.28
N LEU A 164 16.14 -18.71 -19.08
CA LEU A 164 17.43 -19.22 -18.59
C LEU A 164 18.00 -20.30 -19.54
N ALA A 165 17.17 -21.27 -19.90
CA ALA A 165 17.58 -22.35 -20.79
C ALA A 165 17.92 -21.82 -22.20
N VAL A 166 17.11 -20.95 -22.76
CA VAL A 166 17.33 -20.30 -24.05
C VAL A 166 18.59 -19.45 -24.02
N GLY A 167 18.81 -18.66 -22.97
CA GLY A 167 19.99 -17.82 -22.80
C GLY A 167 21.29 -18.63 -22.71
N ALA A 168 21.29 -19.72 -21.94
CA ALA A 168 22.43 -20.61 -21.84
C ALA A 168 22.76 -21.30 -23.18
N ALA A 169 21.73 -21.77 -23.88
CA ALA A 169 21.93 -22.39 -25.22
C ALA A 169 22.44 -21.35 -26.23
N LEU A 170 21.87 -20.14 -26.25
CA LEU A 170 22.29 -19.04 -27.13
C LEU A 170 23.76 -18.66 -26.87
N ALA A 171 24.12 -18.52 -25.59
CA ALA A 171 25.50 -18.23 -25.20
C ALA A 171 26.46 -19.31 -25.69
N GLY A 172 26.18 -20.58 -25.38
CA GLY A 172 27.08 -21.69 -25.68
C GLY A 172 27.21 -21.99 -27.16
N LEU A 173 26.11 -22.01 -27.91
CA LEU A 173 26.10 -22.46 -29.31
C LEU A 173 26.36 -21.35 -30.32
N VAL A 174 25.96 -20.10 -29.99
CA VAL A 174 25.96 -19.01 -30.98
C VAL A 174 26.92 -17.88 -30.61
N LEU A 175 26.89 -17.39 -29.38
CA LEU A 175 27.54 -16.15 -28.99
C LEU A 175 29.02 -16.38 -28.62
N LEU A 176 29.32 -17.26 -27.69
CA LEU A 176 30.70 -17.48 -27.23
C LEU A 176 31.69 -17.98 -28.29
N PRO A 177 31.30 -18.75 -29.31
CA PRO A 177 32.20 -19.03 -30.42
C PRO A 177 32.62 -17.81 -31.25
N ARG A 178 31.92 -16.68 -31.09
CA ARG A 178 32.08 -15.45 -31.88
C ARG A 178 32.43 -14.21 -31.07
N VAL A 179 32.08 -14.16 -29.83
CA VAL A 179 32.22 -12.97 -28.98
C VAL A 179 32.81 -13.35 -27.63
N LEU A 180 33.77 -12.58 -27.15
CA LEU A 180 34.34 -12.79 -25.81
C LEU A 180 33.31 -12.52 -24.71
N PRO A 181 33.39 -13.24 -23.56
CA PRO A 181 32.43 -13.13 -22.48
C PRO A 181 32.25 -11.71 -21.92
N GLY A 182 33.34 -10.96 -21.76
CA GLY A 182 33.30 -9.61 -21.20
C GLY A 182 32.49 -8.62 -22.03
N PRO A 183 32.85 -8.40 -23.33
CA PRO A 183 32.06 -7.57 -24.22
C PRO A 183 30.58 -8.01 -24.33
N LEU A 184 30.32 -9.31 -24.34
CA LEU A 184 28.96 -9.84 -24.37
C LEU A 184 28.14 -9.38 -23.15
N LEU A 185 28.69 -9.51 -21.94
CA LEU A 185 28.01 -9.07 -20.70
C LEU A 185 27.80 -7.54 -20.68
N MET A 186 28.75 -6.76 -21.21
CA MET A 186 28.56 -5.31 -21.30
C MET A 186 27.42 -4.91 -22.25
N VAL A 187 27.35 -5.55 -23.42
CA VAL A 187 26.27 -5.31 -24.39
C VAL A 187 24.94 -5.69 -23.80
N MET A 188 24.84 -6.84 -23.12
CA MET A 188 23.63 -7.25 -22.42
C MET A 188 23.22 -6.26 -21.32
N GLY A 189 24.20 -5.76 -20.56
CA GLY A 189 23.96 -4.72 -19.55
C GLY A 189 23.42 -3.42 -20.18
N ALA A 190 23.99 -2.97 -21.29
CA ALA A 190 23.51 -1.80 -22.02
C ALA A 190 22.09 -2.00 -22.58
N ILE A 191 21.79 -3.18 -23.12
CA ILE A 191 20.44 -3.53 -23.58
C ILE A 191 19.44 -3.45 -22.41
N LEU A 192 19.78 -4.04 -21.27
CA LEU A 192 18.91 -4.01 -20.07
C LEU A 192 18.71 -2.60 -19.52
N THR A 193 19.68 -1.72 -19.60
CA THR A 193 19.53 -0.31 -19.17
C THR A 193 18.81 0.55 -20.19
N SER A 194 18.50 0.02 -21.39
CA SER A 194 17.84 0.79 -22.44
C SER A 194 16.42 1.20 -22.06
N PRO A 195 16.09 2.49 -22.07
CA PRO A 195 14.71 2.96 -21.83
C PRO A 195 13.70 2.48 -22.88
N LEU A 196 14.18 1.97 -24.04
CA LEU A 196 13.32 1.39 -25.08
C LEU A 196 12.66 0.07 -24.66
N LEU A 197 13.25 -0.66 -23.68
CA LEU A 197 12.66 -1.88 -23.12
C LEU A 197 11.53 -1.59 -22.12
N PHE A 198 11.48 -0.35 -21.67
CA PHE A 198 10.44 0.16 -20.80
C PHE A 198 9.91 1.45 -21.42
N PRO A 199 8.91 1.36 -22.28
CA PRO A 199 8.06 2.50 -22.41
C PRO A 199 7.59 2.81 -20.99
N SER A 200 8.13 3.90 -20.42
CA SER A 200 7.44 4.52 -19.30
C SER A 200 6.00 4.56 -19.75
N ARG A 201 5.09 3.88 -19.03
CA ARG A 201 3.69 4.23 -19.17
C ARG A 201 3.69 5.75 -19.00
N PRO A 202 3.21 6.54 -19.98
CA PRO A 202 2.95 7.93 -19.65
C PRO A 202 2.11 7.82 -18.38
N ALA A 203 2.53 8.49 -17.31
CA ALA A 203 1.68 8.61 -16.14
C ALA A 203 0.31 8.94 -16.70
N PRO A 204 -0.74 8.17 -16.38
CA PRO A 204 -2.05 8.44 -16.94
C PRO A 204 -2.26 9.93 -16.80
N ALA A 205 -2.58 10.62 -17.89
CA ALA A 205 -2.70 12.07 -17.88
C ALA A 205 -3.86 12.37 -16.93
N THR A 206 -3.54 12.50 -15.64
CA THR A 206 -4.50 12.88 -14.61
C THR A 206 -4.60 14.38 -14.67
N THR A 207 -5.78 14.87 -14.92
CA THR A 207 -6.09 16.29 -14.81
C THR A 207 -6.86 16.50 -13.52
N GLU A 208 -6.27 17.21 -12.59
CA GLU A 208 -6.96 17.65 -11.39
C GLU A 208 -7.52 19.05 -11.61
N ARG A 209 -8.79 19.21 -11.34
CA ARG A 209 -9.51 20.48 -11.47
C ARG A 209 -10.12 20.85 -10.13
N VAL A 210 -9.82 22.06 -9.65
CA VAL A 210 -10.48 22.65 -8.48
C VAL A 210 -11.92 23.02 -8.88
N LEU A 211 -12.89 22.44 -8.20
CA LEU A 211 -14.31 22.72 -8.37
C LEU A 211 -14.81 23.78 -7.41
N HIS A 212 -14.22 23.85 -6.23
CA HIS A 212 -14.59 24.75 -5.17
C HIS A 212 -13.42 24.97 -4.21
N GLU A 213 -13.28 26.19 -3.72
CA GLU A 213 -12.35 26.55 -2.68
C GLU A 213 -12.98 27.62 -1.81
N VAL A 214 -12.92 27.47 -0.50
CA VAL A 214 -13.48 28.42 0.45
C VAL A 214 -12.71 28.38 1.77
N GLU A 215 -12.41 29.53 2.32
CA GLU A 215 -11.84 29.68 3.65
C GLU A 215 -12.97 29.70 4.69
N THR A 216 -12.79 28.92 5.75
CA THR A 216 -13.71 28.82 6.89
C THR A 216 -12.99 29.24 8.18
N PRO A 217 -13.69 29.41 9.30
CA PRO A 217 -13.03 29.63 10.59
C PRO A 217 -12.10 28.51 11.05
N TYR A 218 -12.15 27.36 10.39
CA TYR A 218 -11.42 26.16 10.78
C TYR A 218 -10.27 25.83 9.84
N ASN A 219 -10.53 25.80 8.53
CA ASN A 219 -9.57 25.41 7.49
C ASN A 219 -9.93 26.05 6.14
N VAL A 220 -9.06 25.86 5.16
CA VAL A 220 -9.39 26.08 3.75
C VAL A 220 -9.95 24.77 3.19
N LEU A 221 -11.22 24.80 2.80
CA LEU A 221 -11.86 23.65 2.15
C LEU A 221 -11.65 23.75 0.65
N ARG A 222 -11.19 22.68 0.03
CA ARG A 222 -11.04 22.58 -1.41
C ARG A 222 -11.64 21.27 -1.93
N VAL A 223 -12.48 21.37 -2.96
CA VAL A 223 -13.03 20.21 -3.67
C VAL A 223 -12.34 20.14 -5.01
N THR A 224 -11.77 18.99 -5.31
CA THR A 224 -11.17 18.73 -6.62
C THR A 224 -11.84 17.55 -7.32
N GLU A 225 -11.76 17.57 -8.65
CA GLU A 225 -12.10 16.41 -9.49
C GLU A 225 -10.86 15.95 -10.22
N THR A 226 -10.44 14.73 -9.97
CA THR A 226 -9.35 14.07 -10.69
C THR A 226 -9.94 13.25 -11.83
N VAL A 227 -9.63 13.63 -13.07
CA VAL A 227 -10.04 12.92 -14.28
C VAL A 227 -8.88 12.10 -14.79
N PHE A 228 -9.09 10.81 -14.97
CA PHE A 228 -8.10 9.86 -15.47
C PHE A 228 -8.26 9.63 -16.97
N ALA A 229 -7.14 9.65 -17.73
CA ALA A 229 -7.17 9.54 -19.20
C ALA A 229 -7.71 8.20 -19.74
N GLU A 230 -7.72 7.14 -18.95
CA GLU A 230 -8.03 5.78 -19.38
C GLU A 230 -9.51 5.39 -19.23
N GLY A 231 -10.42 6.34 -19.11
CA GLY A 231 -11.87 6.05 -18.96
C GLY A 231 -12.26 5.57 -17.56
N ARG A 232 -11.34 5.58 -16.60
CA ARG A 232 -11.64 5.38 -15.16
C ARG A 232 -12.63 6.44 -14.71
N GLN A 233 -13.46 6.09 -13.73
CA GLN A 233 -14.37 7.08 -13.15
C GLN A 233 -13.56 8.24 -12.55
N PRO A 234 -13.98 9.50 -12.76
CA PRO A 234 -13.38 10.62 -12.06
C PRO A 234 -13.53 10.45 -10.55
N GLU A 235 -12.57 10.97 -9.81
CA GLU A 235 -12.56 10.96 -8.36
C GLU A 235 -12.76 12.36 -7.82
N LEU A 236 -13.72 12.53 -6.93
CA LEU A 236 -13.92 13.76 -6.16
C LEU A 236 -13.16 13.64 -4.84
N LYS A 237 -12.41 14.68 -4.48
CA LYS A 237 -11.68 14.77 -3.24
C LYS A 237 -12.05 16.03 -2.48
N LEU A 238 -12.22 15.89 -1.17
CA LEU A 238 -12.34 16.98 -0.23
C LEU A 238 -11.02 17.15 0.50
N TYR A 239 -10.45 18.32 0.43
CA TYR A 239 -9.27 18.72 1.17
C TYR A 239 -9.67 19.66 2.30
N GLN A 240 -9.01 19.51 3.43
CA GLN A 240 -8.98 20.50 4.51
C GLN A 240 -7.53 20.97 4.65
N ASP A 241 -7.28 22.22 4.36
CA ASP A 241 -5.95 22.76 4.08
C ASP A 241 -5.28 21.96 2.95
N ASP A 242 -4.16 21.29 3.18
CA ASP A 242 -3.47 20.48 2.16
C ASP A 242 -3.70 18.96 2.31
N GLU A 243 -4.49 18.54 3.30
CA GLU A 243 -4.75 17.13 3.59
C GLU A 243 -6.05 16.64 2.95
N ILE A 244 -6.04 15.42 2.41
CA ILE A 244 -7.23 14.79 1.82
C ILE A 244 -8.05 14.15 2.93
N GLU A 245 -9.20 14.75 3.23
CA GLU A 245 -10.11 14.26 4.27
C GLU A 245 -11.11 13.21 3.77
N SER A 246 -11.48 13.31 2.50
CA SER A 246 -12.46 12.40 1.91
C SER A 246 -12.27 12.28 0.42
N GLY A 247 -12.65 11.13 -0.14
CA GLY A 247 -12.66 10.91 -1.58
C GLY A 247 -13.71 9.90 -1.97
N GLU A 248 -14.32 10.11 -3.14
CA GLU A 248 -15.26 9.16 -3.73
C GLU A 248 -15.24 9.20 -5.26
N LEU A 249 -15.60 8.09 -5.87
CA LEU A 249 -15.76 8.00 -7.31
C LEU A 249 -17.01 8.75 -7.75
N SER A 250 -16.88 9.75 -8.60
CA SER A 250 -17.91 10.74 -8.92
C SER A 250 -19.21 10.16 -9.48
N ARG A 251 -19.17 9.03 -10.19
CA ARG A 251 -20.38 8.40 -10.79
C ARG A 251 -21.07 7.42 -9.85
N SER A 252 -20.32 6.68 -9.06
CA SER A 252 -20.87 5.63 -8.19
C SER A 252 -21.06 6.08 -6.76
N GLY A 253 -20.40 7.16 -6.34
CA GLY A 253 -20.31 7.57 -4.95
C GLY A 253 -19.62 6.53 -4.05
N ALA A 254 -18.85 5.61 -4.67
CA ALA A 254 -18.07 4.63 -3.93
C ALA A 254 -16.89 5.31 -3.25
N PRO A 255 -16.57 4.97 -1.99
CA PRO A 255 -15.46 5.59 -1.29
C PRO A 255 -14.12 5.24 -1.94
N SER A 256 -13.26 6.23 -2.08
CA SER A 256 -11.87 6.03 -2.53
C SER A 256 -10.98 5.52 -1.40
N PHE A 257 -11.34 5.82 -0.15
CA PHE A 257 -10.59 5.36 1.01
C PHE A 257 -11.04 3.96 1.44
N ALA A 258 -10.07 3.04 1.49
CA ALA A 258 -10.29 1.64 1.85
C ALA A 258 -10.93 1.47 3.24
N TYR A 259 -10.60 2.35 4.21
CA TYR A 259 -11.17 2.27 5.55
C TYR A 259 -12.67 2.62 5.60
N ILE A 260 -13.13 3.54 4.76
CA ILE A 260 -14.57 3.85 4.63
C ILE A 260 -15.33 2.67 4.03
N ALA A 261 -14.77 2.06 2.98
CA ALA A 261 -15.36 0.87 2.37
C ALA A 261 -15.42 -0.31 3.37
N ALA A 262 -14.38 -0.47 4.19
CA ALA A 262 -14.33 -1.48 5.24
C ALA A 262 -15.35 -1.20 6.36
N ALA A 263 -15.45 0.06 6.81
CA ALA A 263 -16.42 0.47 7.83
C ALA A 263 -17.85 0.27 7.31
N GLU A 264 -18.16 0.67 6.09
CA GLU A 264 -19.46 0.48 5.46
C GLU A 264 -19.85 -1.01 5.41
N ARG A 265 -18.94 -1.87 4.94
CA ARG A 265 -19.17 -3.30 4.86
C ARG A 265 -19.40 -3.91 6.24
N TRP A 266 -18.54 -3.58 7.19
CA TRP A 266 -18.64 -4.13 8.53
C TRP A 266 -19.90 -3.68 9.28
N LEU A 267 -20.26 -2.41 9.20
CA LEU A 267 -21.50 -1.89 9.77
C LEU A 267 -22.72 -2.52 9.10
N GLY A 268 -22.67 -2.74 7.78
CA GLY A 268 -23.74 -3.43 7.04
C GLY A 268 -23.89 -4.90 7.40
N ASP A 269 -22.79 -5.64 7.51
CA ASP A 269 -22.80 -7.09 7.80
C ASP A 269 -23.23 -7.40 9.24
N THR A 270 -23.04 -6.47 10.19
CA THR A 270 -23.41 -6.62 11.60
C THR A 270 -24.67 -5.83 11.99
N GLY A 271 -25.25 -5.11 11.03
CA GLY A 271 -26.40 -4.26 11.21
C GLY A 271 -27.74 -5.02 11.14
N ARG A 272 -28.77 -4.41 11.70
CA ARG A 272 -30.17 -4.77 11.52
C ARG A 272 -30.94 -3.52 11.10
N PRO A 273 -32.09 -3.63 10.40
CA PRO A 273 -32.86 -2.47 10.01
C PRO A 273 -33.26 -1.57 11.20
N GLY A 274 -33.25 -0.27 10.96
CA GLY A 274 -33.69 0.72 11.93
C GLY A 274 -32.69 1.04 13.04
N MET A 275 -31.43 0.66 12.91
CA MET A 275 -30.37 0.99 13.88
C MET A 275 -30.08 2.49 13.93
N SER A 276 -29.55 2.92 15.08
CA SER A 276 -29.11 4.30 15.31
C SER A 276 -27.58 4.41 15.13
N TYR A 277 -27.16 5.31 14.26
CA TYR A 277 -25.77 5.60 13.94
C TYR A 277 -25.42 7.03 14.35
N LEU A 278 -24.34 7.18 15.10
CA LEU A 278 -23.74 8.46 15.41
C LEU A 278 -22.36 8.53 14.73
N CYS A 279 -22.21 9.44 13.80
CA CYS A 279 -20.92 9.72 13.16
C CYS A 279 -20.35 11.01 13.75
N LEU A 280 -19.20 10.92 14.40
CA LEU A 280 -18.43 12.05 14.89
C LEU A 280 -17.38 12.37 13.83
N GLY A 281 -17.56 13.50 13.16
CA GLY A 281 -16.93 13.86 11.91
C GLY A 281 -17.82 13.56 10.69
N GLY A 282 -17.99 14.54 9.82
CA GLY A 282 -18.81 14.42 8.61
C GLY A 282 -18.00 14.11 7.37
N GLY A 283 -16.86 14.79 7.18
CA GLY A 283 -16.13 14.76 5.93
C GLY A 283 -17.04 14.97 4.73
N ALA A 284 -16.89 14.20 3.66
CA ALA A 284 -17.79 14.23 2.51
C ALA A 284 -19.16 13.55 2.77
N TYR A 285 -19.46 13.14 3.98
CA TYR A 285 -20.67 12.37 4.35
C TYR A 285 -20.78 11.01 3.62
N THR A 286 -19.69 10.49 3.10
CA THR A 286 -19.71 9.24 2.32
C THR A 286 -20.24 8.08 3.14
N LEU A 287 -19.71 7.80 4.33
CA LEU A 287 -20.19 6.70 5.16
C LEU A 287 -21.63 6.92 5.67
N PRO A 288 -21.99 8.05 6.31
CA PRO A 288 -23.37 8.27 6.80
C PRO A 288 -24.40 8.21 5.66
N ARG A 289 -24.10 8.78 4.49
CA ARG A 289 -24.97 8.71 3.31
C ARG A 289 -25.20 7.26 2.85
N ARG A 290 -24.14 6.48 2.73
CA ARG A 290 -24.24 5.07 2.30
C ARG A 290 -24.96 4.19 3.29
N VAL A 291 -24.84 4.47 4.60
CA VAL A 291 -25.66 3.80 5.62
C VAL A 291 -27.15 4.12 5.39
N ALA A 292 -27.50 5.38 5.18
CA ALA A 292 -28.89 5.79 4.95
C ALA A 292 -29.43 5.24 3.61
N GLU A 293 -28.63 5.15 2.56
CA GLU A 293 -29.00 4.55 1.27
C GLU A 293 -29.28 3.05 1.39
N LYS A 294 -28.47 2.32 2.18
CA LYS A 294 -28.65 0.87 2.41
C LYS A 294 -29.83 0.54 3.31
N ASP A 295 -30.04 1.33 4.34
CA ASP A 295 -31.16 1.19 5.25
C ASP A 295 -31.88 2.53 5.45
N PRO A 296 -32.92 2.80 4.64
CA PRO A 296 -33.71 4.02 4.79
C PRO A 296 -34.48 4.12 6.13
N THR A 297 -34.48 3.07 6.94
CA THR A 297 -35.07 3.07 8.30
C THR A 297 -34.04 3.40 9.38
N ALA A 298 -32.76 3.45 9.04
CA ALA A 298 -31.69 3.81 9.96
C ALA A 298 -31.83 5.28 10.43
N ARG A 299 -31.53 5.50 11.69
CA ARG A 299 -31.46 6.86 12.27
C ARG A 299 -30.00 7.30 12.29
N VAL A 300 -29.61 8.11 11.32
CA VAL A 300 -28.23 8.57 11.16
C VAL A 300 -28.10 10.00 11.67
N THR A 301 -27.18 10.23 12.60
CA THR A 301 -26.83 11.57 13.09
C THR A 301 -25.33 11.78 12.86
N VAL A 302 -25.01 12.94 12.32
CA VAL A 302 -23.62 13.40 12.09
C VAL A 302 -23.35 14.61 12.97
N VAL A 303 -22.24 14.60 13.67
CA VAL A 303 -21.70 15.77 14.35
C VAL A 303 -20.53 16.29 13.52
N GLU A 304 -20.71 17.46 12.95
CA GLU A 304 -19.70 18.12 12.12
C GLU A 304 -19.43 19.52 12.67
N ARG A 305 -18.16 19.87 12.82
CA ARG A 305 -17.80 21.16 13.40
C ARG A 305 -18.02 22.32 12.43
N ASP A 306 -17.68 22.12 11.17
CA ASP A 306 -17.74 23.14 10.13
C ASP A 306 -19.02 23.00 9.28
N PRO A 307 -19.97 23.97 9.37
CA PRO A 307 -21.14 23.95 8.52
C PRO A 307 -20.85 23.99 7.02
N GLU A 308 -19.68 24.49 6.61
CA GLU A 308 -19.31 24.55 5.22
C GLU A 308 -18.98 23.15 4.66
N VAL A 309 -18.38 22.26 5.45
CA VAL A 309 -18.19 20.85 5.11
C VAL A 309 -19.52 20.19 4.74
N THR A 310 -20.57 20.44 5.52
CA THR A 310 -21.92 19.94 5.23
C THR A 310 -22.47 20.52 3.91
N ARG A 311 -22.28 21.83 3.65
CA ARG A 311 -22.73 22.44 2.39
C ARG A 311 -22.00 21.86 1.18
N VAL A 312 -20.70 21.63 1.31
CA VAL A 312 -19.87 20.98 0.29
C VAL A 312 -20.34 19.55 0.01
N ALA A 313 -20.70 18.79 1.06
CA ALA A 313 -21.25 17.43 0.90
C ALA A 313 -22.57 17.43 0.10
N TYR A 314 -23.47 18.35 0.39
CA TYR A 314 -24.71 18.53 -0.39
C TYR A 314 -24.44 18.93 -1.85
N ARG A 315 -23.45 19.78 -2.09
CA ARG A 315 -23.20 20.34 -3.42
C ARG A 315 -22.42 19.39 -4.34
N TYR A 316 -21.48 18.64 -3.82
CA TYR A 316 -20.51 17.87 -4.62
C TYR A 316 -20.52 16.37 -4.36
N PHE A 317 -20.86 15.92 -3.15
CA PHE A 317 -20.72 14.52 -2.73
C PHE A 317 -22.06 13.78 -2.60
N GLY A 318 -23.07 14.23 -3.33
CA GLY A 318 -24.33 13.51 -3.46
C GLY A 318 -25.16 13.39 -2.19
N LEU A 319 -24.83 14.13 -1.12
CA LEU A 319 -25.72 14.23 0.05
C LEU A 319 -27.03 14.90 -0.37
N ARG A 320 -28.16 14.38 0.11
CA ARG A 320 -29.51 14.86 -0.24
C ARG A 320 -30.41 14.87 0.98
N PRO A 321 -31.44 15.74 1.03
CA PRO A 321 -32.41 15.76 2.12
C PRO A 321 -33.13 14.42 2.33
N GLU A 322 -33.34 13.66 1.24
CA GLU A 322 -34.02 12.36 1.26
C GLU A 322 -33.29 11.30 2.06
N HIS A 323 -31.97 11.47 2.28
CA HIS A 323 -31.19 10.58 3.17
C HIS A 323 -31.59 10.72 4.64
N ALA A 324 -32.35 11.77 5.01
CA ALA A 324 -32.86 12.02 6.35
C ALA A 324 -31.79 12.00 7.45
N ILE A 325 -30.55 12.41 7.11
CA ILE A 325 -29.43 12.47 8.05
C ILE A 325 -29.58 13.74 8.92
N ALA A 326 -29.64 13.54 10.22
CA ALA A 326 -29.62 14.65 11.17
C ALA A 326 -28.18 15.16 11.33
N THR A 327 -27.96 16.46 11.11
CA THR A 327 -26.65 17.08 11.32
C THR A 327 -26.69 18.04 12.50
N VAL A 328 -25.73 17.91 13.41
CA VAL A 328 -25.50 18.84 14.52
C VAL A 328 -24.13 19.48 14.34
N HIS A 329 -24.11 20.81 14.26
CA HIS A 329 -22.83 21.52 14.11
C HIS A 329 -22.25 21.88 15.47
N GLY A 330 -20.97 21.49 15.68
CA GLY A 330 -20.25 21.76 16.91
C GLY A 330 -19.07 20.82 17.13
N ASP A 331 -18.30 21.10 18.18
CA ASP A 331 -17.25 20.20 18.61
C ASP A 331 -17.82 18.81 18.97
N ALA A 332 -17.21 17.75 18.47
CA ALA A 332 -17.70 16.39 18.58
C ALA A 332 -17.92 15.96 20.03
N ARG A 333 -16.99 16.29 20.94
CA ARG A 333 -17.12 15.95 22.36
C ARG A 333 -18.18 16.77 23.07
N ALA A 334 -18.19 18.09 22.82
CA ALA A 334 -19.16 18.99 23.44
C ALA A 334 -20.61 18.60 23.06
N VAL A 335 -20.83 18.25 21.79
CA VAL A 335 -22.15 17.78 21.31
C VAL A 335 -22.45 16.39 21.90
N ALA A 336 -21.50 15.45 21.88
CA ALA A 336 -21.69 14.10 22.41
C ALA A 336 -22.11 14.10 23.89
N ALA A 337 -21.56 15.01 24.71
CA ALA A 337 -21.93 15.15 26.12
C ALA A 337 -23.40 15.46 26.35
N GLY A 338 -24.06 16.09 25.38
CA GLY A 338 -25.51 16.43 25.44
C GLY A 338 -26.44 15.39 24.80
N LEU A 339 -25.88 14.34 24.16
CA LEU A 339 -26.70 13.33 23.48
C LEU A 339 -27.29 12.29 24.44
N PRO A 340 -28.41 11.65 24.06
CA PRO A 340 -29.03 10.59 24.89
C PRO A 340 -28.06 9.42 25.11
N ARG A 341 -27.92 9.01 26.38
CA ARG A 341 -27.13 7.84 26.76
C ARG A 341 -27.84 6.54 26.39
N ALA A 342 -27.07 5.46 26.21
CA ALA A 342 -27.56 4.12 25.88
C ALA A 342 -28.53 4.08 24.69
N SER A 343 -28.30 4.95 23.68
CA SER A 343 -29.24 5.17 22.58
C SER A 343 -28.68 4.90 21.20
N TRP A 344 -27.38 4.64 21.10
CA TRP A 344 -26.70 4.51 19.82
C TRP A 344 -26.20 3.08 19.61
N ASP A 345 -26.71 2.43 18.57
CA ASP A 345 -26.27 1.08 18.22
C ASP A 345 -24.84 1.10 17.65
N ARG A 346 -24.49 2.16 16.93
CA ARG A 346 -23.17 2.33 16.30
C ARG A 346 -22.69 3.77 16.48
N VAL A 347 -21.46 3.90 16.96
CA VAL A 347 -20.76 5.19 17.02
C VAL A 347 -19.52 5.06 16.13
N PHE A 348 -19.36 5.96 15.18
CA PHE A 348 -18.18 6.05 14.33
C PHE A 348 -17.42 7.34 14.64
N LEU A 349 -16.16 7.22 15.07
CA LEU A 349 -15.29 8.35 15.39
C LEU A 349 -14.25 8.50 14.27
N ASP A 350 -14.37 9.58 13.50
CA ASP A 350 -13.52 9.88 12.35
C ASP A 350 -13.30 11.40 12.26
N VAL A 351 -12.57 11.93 13.23
CA VAL A 351 -12.27 13.37 13.37
C VAL A 351 -10.78 13.59 13.42
N TYR A 352 -10.31 14.55 12.64
CA TYR A 352 -8.91 14.96 12.56
C TYR A 352 -8.74 16.46 12.75
N ASP A 353 -7.53 16.89 13.11
CA ASP A 353 -7.20 18.29 13.42
C ASP A 353 -6.34 18.98 12.35
N GLY A 354 -6.28 18.44 11.14
CA GLY A 354 -5.40 18.91 10.06
C GLY A 354 -3.94 18.44 10.19
N THR A 355 -3.64 17.60 11.18
CA THR A 355 -2.33 16.94 11.33
C THR A 355 -2.43 15.42 11.13
N GLU A 356 -3.51 14.95 10.50
CA GLU A 356 -3.89 13.54 10.36
C GLU A 356 -3.95 12.80 11.70
N MET A 357 -4.26 13.50 12.78
CA MET A 357 -4.39 12.91 14.10
C MET A 357 -5.75 13.24 14.72
N THR A 358 -6.37 12.25 15.32
CA THR A 358 -7.55 12.50 16.16
C THR A 358 -7.13 13.39 17.31
N PRO A 359 -7.85 14.52 17.57
CA PRO A 359 -7.56 15.41 18.68
C PRO A 359 -7.54 14.68 20.03
N LEU A 360 -6.58 15.02 20.90
CA LEU A 360 -6.42 14.30 22.18
C LEU A 360 -7.67 14.33 23.07
N HIS A 361 -8.42 15.42 23.06
CA HIS A 361 -9.65 15.54 23.85
C HIS A 361 -10.76 14.59 23.38
N LEU A 362 -10.66 14.02 22.18
CA LEU A 362 -11.58 13.00 21.66
C LEU A 362 -11.14 11.57 21.94
N VAL A 363 -9.86 11.36 22.32
CA VAL A 363 -9.30 10.04 22.59
C VAL A 363 -8.77 9.90 24.01
N SER A 364 -9.10 10.82 24.92
CA SER A 364 -8.82 10.68 26.36
C SER A 364 -9.66 9.57 27.00
N GLU A 365 -9.22 9.05 28.11
CA GLU A 365 -9.94 8.04 28.89
C GLU A 365 -11.35 8.52 29.26
N GLU A 366 -11.47 9.80 29.59
CA GLU A 366 -12.74 10.45 29.90
C GLU A 366 -13.65 10.50 28.67
N ALA A 367 -13.12 10.90 27.52
CA ALA A 367 -13.89 10.90 26.26
C ALA A 367 -14.34 9.49 25.86
N MET A 368 -13.49 8.49 26.02
CA MET A 368 -13.85 7.10 25.74
C MET A 368 -14.99 6.61 26.67
N ARG A 369 -15.00 6.99 27.96
CA ARG A 369 -16.10 6.69 28.87
C ARG A 369 -17.40 7.40 28.47
N GLU A 370 -17.32 8.66 28.05
CA GLU A 370 -18.44 9.41 27.52
C GLU A 370 -19.04 8.73 26.29
N LEU A 371 -18.20 8.33 25.32
CA LEU A 371 -18.65 7.60 24.14
C LEU A 371 -19.22 6.21 24.47
N GLY A 372 -18.60 5.50 25.40
CA GLY A 372 -19.13 4.22 25.89
C GLY A 372 -20.52 4.35 26.52
N ALA A 373 -20.76 5.46 27.21
CA ALA A 373 -22.07 5.72 27.82
C ALA A 373 -23.19 6.06 26.80
N LEU A 374 -22.84 6.44 25.60
CA LEU A 374 -23.78 6.65 24.49
C LEU A 374 -24.23 5.34 23.86
N LEU A 375 -23.42 4.28 23.92
CA LEU A 375 -23.74 3.00 23.30
C LEU A 375 -24.96 2.34 23.93
N ALA A 376 -25.90 1.95 23.10
CA ALA A 376 -26.99 1.07 23.49
C ALA A 376 -26.47 -0.31 23.90
N PRO A 377 -27.24 -1.12 24.64
CA PRO A 377 -26.90 -2.53 24.87
C PRO A 377 -26.63 -3.24 23.54
N GLY A 378 -25.49 -3.94 23.45
CA GLY A 378 -25.01 -4.52 22.18
C GLY A 378 -24.43 -3.51 21.19
N GLY A 379 -24.19 -2.28 21.63
CA GLY A 379 -23.63 -1.22 20.79
C GLY A 379 -22.13 -1.35 20.54
N LEU A 380 -21.63 -0.59 19.58
CA LEU A 380 -20.27 -0.65 19.08
C LEU A 380 -19.71 0.73 18.80
N LEU A 381 -18.48 0.97 19.22
CA LEU A 381 -17.63 2.07 18.77
C LEU A 381 -16.69 1.56 17.68
N LEU A 382 -16.70 2.19 16.52
CA LEU A 382 -15.72 2.04 15.48
C LEU A 382 -14.96 3.37 15.35
N MET A 383 -13.65 3.30 15.28
CA MET A 383 -12.79 4.47 15.18
C MET A 383 -11.78 4.29 14.05
N ASN A 384 -11.64 5.30 13.20
CA ASN A 384 -10.48 5.41 12.31
C ASN A 384 -9.32 6.04 13.07
N ALA A 385 -8.15 5.42 13.01
CA ALA A 385 -6.93 5.94 13.59
C ALA A 385 -5.81 5.89 12.54
N ILE A 386 -5.17 7.03 12.31
CA ILE A 386 -4.02 7.10 11.40
C ILE A 386 -2.74 7.02 12.23
N GLY A 387 -1.80 6.19 11.80
CA GLY A 387 -0.55 6.04 12.52
C GLY A 387 0.44 5.11 11.83
N VAL A 388 1.57 4.94 12.48
CA VAL A 388 2.62 3.99 12.10
C VAL A 388 2.51 2.76 12.99
N ALA A 389 2.62 1.58 12.40
CA ALA A 389 2.46 0.31 13.10
C ALA A 389 3.58 0.03 14.11
N ALA A 390 4.82 0.36 13.79
CA ALA A 390 6.02 0.04 14.57
C ALA A 390 7.01 1.22 14.62
N GLY A 391 8.01 1.13 15.49
CA GLY A 391 9.03 2.15 15.65
C GLY A 391 8.60 3.35 16.51
N PRO A 392 9.43 4.41 16.62
CA PRO A 392 9.16 5.58 17.47
C PRO A 392 7.87 6.32 17.12
N GLY A 393 7.48 6.34 15.84
CA GLY A 393 6.23 6.97 15.37
C GLY A 393 4.94 6.26 15.79
N SER A 394 5.03 5.02 16.28
CA SER A 394 3.87 4.21 16.65
C SER A 394 3.29 4.53 18.04
N VAL A 395 4.00 5.30 18.86
CA VAL A 395 3.61 5.60 20.25
C VAL A 395 2.20 6.20 20.34
N ARG A 396 1.86 7.10 19.42
CA ARG A 396 0.55 7.75 19.39
C ARG A 396 -0.58 6.74 19.14
N LEU A 397 -0.44 5.90 18.12
CA LEU A 397 -1.40 4.84 17.79
C LEU A 397 -1.61 3.92 18.99
N TRP A 398 -0.54 3.41 19.57
CA TRP A 398 -0.64 2.46 20.67
C TRP A 398 -1.10 3.08 21.98
N SER A 399 -0.83 4.37 22.21
CA SER A 399 -1.43 5.11 23.33
C SER A 399 -2.95 5.26 23.14
N THR A 400 -3.40 5.52 21.90
CA THR A 400 -4.85 5.52 21.57
C THR A 400 -5.47 4.14 21.81
N VAL A 401 -4.86 3.07 21.28
CA VAL A 401 -5.34 1.69 21.48
C VAL A 401 -5.40 1.35 22.97
N ARG A 402 -4.36 1.70 23.74
CA ARG A 402 -4.35 1.49 25.19
C ARG A 402 -5.47 2.24 25.88
N THR A 403 -5.63 3.52 25.56
CA THR A 403 -6.69 4.34 26.19
C THR A 403 -8.09 3.78 25.92
N VAL A 404 -8.34 3.33 24.68
CA VAL A 404 -9.60 2.64 24.36
C VAL A 404 -9.75 1.35 25.19
N ALA A 405 -8.67 0.57 25.34
CA ALA A 405 -8.68 -0.69 26.08
C ALA A 405 -8.80 -0.54 27.60
N GLU A 406 -8.54 0.66 28.16
CA GLU A 406 -8.81 0.95 29.58
C GLU A 406 -10.32 1.10 29.88
N VAL A 407 -11.10 1.42 28.85
CA VAL A 407 -12.54 1.68 28.98
C VAL A 407 -13.38 0.53 28.42
N PHE A 408 -12.98 -0.02 27.29
CA PHE A 408 -13.73 -1.06 26.62
C PHE A 408 -13.08 -2.43 26.85
N PRO A 409 -13.81 -3.40 27.42
CA PRO A 409 -13.28 -4.74 27.70
C PRO A 409 -12.95 -5.53 26.43
N ARG A 410 -13.59 -5.17 25.31
CA ARG A 410 -13.41 -5.82 24.01
C ARG A 410 -12.93 -4.81 23.00
N VAL A 411 -11.68 -4.96 22.55
CA VAL A 411 -11.03 -4.11 21.54
C VAL A 411 -10.31 -4.97 20.52
N VAL A 412 -10.48 -4.63 19.25
CA VAL A 412 -9.78 -5.22 18.12
C VAL A 412 -9.24 -4.13 17.24
N VAL A 413 -8.02 -4.32 16.72
CA VAL A 413 -7.38 -3.45 15.74
C VAL A 413 -7.36 -4.17 14.40
N TYR A 414 -7.80 -3.47 13.37
CA TYR A 414 -7.73 -3.95 11.98
C TYR A 414 -6.70 -3.13 11.21
N THR A 415 -5.92 -3.77 10.38
CA THR A 415 -4.91 -3.15 9.51
C THR A 415 -5.13 -3.59 8.07
N HIS A 416 -4.86 -2.69 7.12
CA HIS A 416 -4.95 -2.97 5.68
C HIS A 416 -3.59 -3.36 5.09
N LEU A 417 -2.55 -2.60 5.44
CA LEU A 417 -1.21 -2.80 4.87
C LEU A 417 -0.31 -3.69 5.75
N GLY A 418 -0.85 -4.14 6.90
CA GLY A 418 -0.14 -5.00 7.84
C GLY A 418 0.78 -4.25 8.80
N PRO A 419 1.30 -4.97 9.83
CA PRO A 419 2.14 -4.38 10.86
C PRO A 419 3.54 -3.99 10.39
N ASP A 420 4.02 -4.58 9.29
CA ASP A 420 5.36 -4.33 8.75
C ASP A 420 5.41 -3.14 7.77
N PHE A 421 4.27 -2.51 7.51
CA PHE A 421 4.24 -1.32 6.66
C PHE A 421 4.92 -0.15 7.38
N PRO A 422 5.97 0.45 6.78
CA PRO A 422 6.83 1.38 7.51
C PRO A 422 6.25 2.78 7.66
N ASP A 423 5.26 3.12 6.84
CA ASP A 423 4.67 4.45 6.81
C ASP A 423 3.33 4.53 7.53
N ARG A 424 2.72 5.71 7.53
CA ARG A 424 1.40 5.96 8.11
C ARG A 424 0.32 5.24 7.30
N GLN A 425 -0.62 4.65 8.00
CA GLN A 425 -1.78 4.00 7.41
C GLN A 425 -3.01 4.19 8.31
N ASN A 426 -4.18 3.93 7.75
CA ASN A 426 -5.42 3.86 8.53
C ASN A 426 -5.50 2.51 9.27
N PHE A 427 -5.93 2.58 10.51
CA PHE A 427 -6.33 1.43 11.32
C PHE A 427 -7.80 1.61 11.71
N LEU A 428 -8.57 0.53 11.66
CA LEU A 428 -9.90 0.53 12.25
C LEU A 428 -9.84 -0.10 13.64
N LEU A 429 -10.17 0.67 14.66
CA LEU A 429 -10.31 0.20 16.03
C LEU A 429 -11.79 -0.06 16.29
N ALA A 430 -12.13 -1.30 16.61
CA ALA A 430 -13.46 -1.67 17.03
C ALA A 430 -13.46 -1.93 18.55
N ALA A 431 -14.36 -1.28 19.26
CA ALA A 431 -14.48 -1.38 20.69
C ALA A 431 -15.93 -1.59 21.11
N ALA A 432 -16.17 -2.49 22.08
CA ALA A 432 -17.49 -2.79 22.58
C ALA A 432 -17.46 -3.09 24.07
N LEU A 433 -18.63 -2.90 24.72
CA LEU A 433 -18.88 -3.39 26.06
C LEU A 433 -19.03 -4.92 26.04
N GLU A 434 -19.19 -5.55 27.21
CA GLU A 434 -19.26 -7.01 27.37
C GLU A 434 -20.33 -7.65 26.45
N ASP A 435 -21.47 -7.01 26.32
CA ASP A 435 -22.64 -7.45 25.55
C ASP A 435 -22.59 -7.06 24.07
N GLY A 436 -21.47 -6.46 23.61
CA GLY A 436 -21.32 -5.99 22.23
C GLY A 436 -21.28 -7.11 21.19
N PRO A 437 -21.37 -6.76 19.88
CA PRO A 437 -21.39 -7.74 18.81
C PRO A 437 -20.06 -8.48 18.67
N ALA A 438 -20.08 -9.63 18.00
CA ALA A 438 -18.85 -10.30 17.60
C ALA A 438 -18.08 -9.45 16.59
N PHE A 439 -16.77 -9.45 16.69
CA PHE A 439 -15.90 -8.79 15.74
C PHE A 439 -15.55 -9.76 14.60
N PRO A 440 -15.83 -9.41 13.33
CA PRO A 440 -15.47 -10.26 12.21
C PRO A 440 -13.94 -10.35 12.08
N PRO A 441 -13.40 -11.48 11.59
CA PRO A 441 -11.95 -11.63 11.41
C PRO A 441 -11.39 -10.72 10.31
N ARG A 442 -12.27 -10.19 9.46
CA ARG A 442 -11.93 -9.29 8.35
C ARG A 442 -13.04 -8.27 8.11
N ALA A 443 -12.66 -7.04 7.80
CA ALA A 443 -13.55 -5.96 7.40
C ALA A 443 -13.09 -5.41 6.04
N GLY A 444 -13.74 -5.83 4.94
CA GLY A 444 -13.29 -5.49 3.59
C GLY A 444 -11.84 -5.96 3.34
N MET A 445 -10.94 -5.01 3.09
CA MET A 445 -9.50 -5.27 2.92
C MET A 445 -8.70 -5.18 4.23
N PHE A 446 -9.38 -4.94 5.37
CA PHE A 446 -8.76 -4.84 6.68
C PHE A 446 -8.84 -6.17 7.41
N ASP A 447 -7.70 -6.74 7.77
CA ASP A 447 -7.59 -7.94 8.57
C ASP A 447 -7.37 -7.60 10.05
N VAL A 448 -7.87 -8.47 10.94
CA VAL A 448 -7.60 -8.34 12.37
C VAL A 448 -6.10 -8.46 12.61
N TRP A 449 -5.54 -7.48 13.30
CA TRP A 449 -4.19 -7.60 13.84
C TRP A 449 -4.25 -8.37 15.16
N PRO A 450 -3.67 -9.58 15.24
CA PRO A 450 -3.78 -10.43 16.42
C PRO A 450 -3.24 -9.73 17.69
N ARG A 451 -4.03 -9.75 18.76
CA ARG A 451 -3.64 -9.08 20.02
C ARG A 451 -2.31 -9.60 20.59
N ALA A 452 -1.96 -10.84 20.32
CA ALA A 452 -0.69 -11.42 20.76
C ALA A 452 0.54 -10.76 20.09
N GLU A 453 0.34 -10.10 18.95
CA GLU A 453 1.37 -9.41 18.19
C GLU A 453 1.45 -7.91 18.50
N TRP A 454 0.51 -7.39 19.33
CA TRP A 454 0.54 -5.99 19.72
C TRP A 454 1.76 -5.70 20.60
N PRO A 455 2.32 -4.48 20.53
CA PRO A 455 3.30 -4.03 21.51
C PRO A 455 2.75 -4.14 22.93
N ARG A 456 3.63 -4.23 23.91
CA ARG A 456 3.20 -4.25 25.32
C ARG A 456 2.55 -2.92 25.69
N LEU A 457 1.22 -2.88 25.69
CA LEU A 457 0.43 -1.68 25.98
C LEU A 457 0.82 -0.96 27.29
N PRO A 458 1.21 -1.65 28.39
CA PRO A 458 1.65 -0.96 29.62
C PRO A 458 2.85 -0.03 29.45
N THR A 459 3.59 -0.13 28.35
CA THR A 459 4.76 0.72 28.08
C THR A 459 4.42 2.05 27.40
N VAL A 460 3.18 2.24 26.94
CA VAL A 460 2.70 3.48 26.31
C VAL A 460 1.76 4.23 27.25
N ALA A 461 1.56 5.53 27.01
CA ALA A 461 0.72 6.37 27.87
C ALA A 461 -0.78 6.09 27.66
N VAL A 462 -1.58 6.36 28.68
CA VAL A 462 -3.04 6.53 28.58
C VAL A 462 -3.31 8.02 28.50
N PHE A 463 -4.06 8.45 27.48
CA PHE A 463 -4.42 9.85 27.35
C PHE A 463 -5.50 10.25 28.35
N ARG A 464 -5.33 11.42 28.99
CA ARG A 464 -6.26 11.99 29.95
C ARG A 464 -6.53 13.45 29.64
N ASP A 465 -7.69 13.96 30.06
CA ASP A 465 -8.13 15.33 29.78
C ASP A 465 -7.14 16.42 30.24
N ARG A 466 -6.35 16.15 31.27
CA ARG A 466 -5.30 17.07 31.69
C ARG A 466 -4.20 17.32 30.64
N GLU A 467 -4.07 16.41 29.69
CA GLU A 467 -3.08 16.45 28.61
C GLU A 467 -3.72 16.86 27.26
N ALA A 468 -5.03 16.99 27.24
CA ALA A 468 -5.87 17.11 26.04
C ALA A 468 -6.60 18.47 25.97
N GLN A 469 -5.86 19.59 25.98
CA GLN A 469 -6.52 20.88 25.72
C GLN A 469 -6.94 20.96 24.25
N PRO A 470 -8.19 21.41 23.94
CA PRO A 470 -8.61 21.64 22.56
C PRO A 470 -7.75 22.73 21.93
N ALA A 471 -7.37 22.55 20.65
CA ALA A 471 -6.69 23.57 19.89
C ALA A 471 -7.62 24.81 19.81
N PRO A 472 -7.13 26.04 20.10
CA PRO A 472 -7.92 27.24 19.96
C PRO A 472 -8.38 27.41 18.51
N ALA A 473 -9.64 27.83 18.33
CA ALA A 473 -10.12 28.25 17.01
C ALA A 473 -9.19 29.35 16.47
N ARG A 474 -8.79 29.25 15.20
CA ARG A 474 -8.01 30.31 14.56
C ARG A 474 -8.83 31.61 14.67
N GLU A 475 -8.31 32.63 15.32
CA GLU A 475 -8.89 33.96 15.24
C GLU A 475 -8.89 34.38 13.78
N ALA A 476 -10.08 34.61 13.22
CA ALA A 476 -10.23 35.14 11.88
C ALA A 476 -9.45 36.48 11.83
N THR A 477 -8.32 36.46 11.14
CA THR A 477 -7.55 37.68 10.88
C THR A 477 -8.44 38.54 10.02
N ARG A 478 -9.11 39.50 10.66
CA ARG A 478 -9.85 40.56 9.97
C ARG A 478 -8.84 41.40 9.18
N ALA A 479 -8.84 41.28 7.87
CA ALA A 479 -8.29 42.24 6.94
C ALA A 479 -9.44 43.02 6.28
#